data_7e16fa990093c884a66eafa4f3f9dfc9
#
_entry.id   7e16fa990093c884a66eafa4f3f9dfc9
#
_cell.length_a   1.000
_cell.length_b   1.000
_cell.length_c   1.000
_cell.angle_alpha   90.00
_cell.angle_beta   90.00
_cell.angle_gamma   90.00
#
_symmetry.space_group_name_H-M   'P 1'
#
loop_
_entity.id
_entity.type
_entity.pdbx_description
1 polymer ?
#
loop_
_entity_poly.entity_id
_entity_poly.type
_entity_poly.pdbx_seq_one_letter_code
_entity_poly.pdbx_strand_id
1 'polypeptide(L)'
;MSDAYIDFVTRMEEAFPEIDSDIVMSLRENNEEYAVTHEKISDIKKQFPVIAKAMEGTGEIHMTAEEHAAFLQYHHLLRKLDDMERMELYFHGHMDAVAYLKRIHAF
;
A
#
# COMPACT_ATOMS: atom_id res chain seq x y z
N MET A 1 17.66 -28.53 11.20
CA MET A 1 17.51 -27.81 11.61
C MET A 1 17.48 -26.51 10.94
N SER A 2 18.48 -26.00 10.56
CA SER A 2 18.48 -24.74 9.86
C SER A 2 17.76 -24.78 8.51
N ASP A 3 17.72 -25.93 7.83
CA ASP A 3 17.07 -26.06 6.53
C ASP A 3 15.56 -25.76 6.59
N ALA A 4 14.88 -26.24 7.63
CA ALA A 4 13.46 -25.95 7.81
C ALA A 4 13.22 -24.46 8.06
N TYR A 5 14.10 -23.79 8.80
CA TYR A 5 13.99 -22.38 9.08
C TYR A 5 14.27 -21.54 7.82
N ILE A 6 15.32 -21.89 7.08
CA ILE A 6 15.66 -21.20 5.83
C ILE A 6 14.53 -21.36 4.83
N ASP A 7 13.97 -22.56 4.71
CA ASP A 7 12.85 -22.84 3.82
C ASP A 7 11.62 -22.00 4.18
N PHE A 8 11.35 -21.82 5.47
CA PHE A 8 10.23 -20.98 5.93
C PHE A 8 10.44 -19.52 5.53
N VAL A 9 11.62 -18.96 5.76
CA VAL A 9 11.94 -17.58 5.41
C VAL A 9 11.85 -17.38 3.90
N THR A 10 12.39 -18.30 3.11
CA THR A 10 12.30 -18.24 1.65
C THR A 10 10.85 -18.24 1.17
N ARG A 11 10.02 -19.11 1.73
CA ARG A 11 8.60 -19.16 1.37
C ARG A 11 7.86 -17.88 1.76
N MET A 12 8.22 -17.27 2.89
CA MET A 12 7.66 -15.99 3.30
C MET A 12 8.02 -14.89 2.29
N GLU A 13 9.27 -14.84 1.86
CA GLU A 13 9.73 -13.85 0.88
C GLU A 13 9.03 -14.04 -0.47
N GLU A 14 8.86 -15.27 -0.91
CA GLU A 14 8.18 -15.59 -2.17
C GLU A 14 6.68 -15.30 -2.11
N ALA A 15 6.07 -15.46 -0.95
CA ALA A 15 4.64 -15.20 -0.76
C ALA A 15 4.33 -13.72 -0.54
N PHE A 16 5.31 -12.89 -0.20
CA PHE A 16 5.06 -11.49 0.18
C PHE A 16 4.32 -10.68 -0.89
N PRO A 17 4.67 -10.76 -2.19
CA PRO A 17 3.92 -10.02 -3.21
C PRO A 17 2.45 -10.40 -3.27
N GLU A 18 2.12 -11.68 -3.06
CA GLU A 18 0.75 -12.15 -3.02
C GLU A 18 0.02 -11.64 -1.78
N ILE A 19 0.68 -11.67 -0.62
CA ILE A 19 0.12 -11.14 0.63
C ILE A 19 -0.17 -9.65 0.49
N ASP A 20 0.77 -8.89 -0.06
CA ASP A 20 0.63 -7.45 -0.28
C ASP A 20 -0.56 -7.16 -1.22
N SER A 21 -0.67 -7.90 -2.30
CA SER A 21 -1.76 -7.78 -3.26
C SER A 21 -3.12 -8.09 -2.62
N ASP A 22 -3.19 -9.15 -1.82
CA ASP A 22 -4.41 -9.55 -1.11
C ASP A 22 -4.85 -8.49 -0.11
N ILE A 23 -3.91 -7.84 0.58
CA ILE A 23 -4.20 -6.75 1.51
C ILE A 23 -4.82 -5.57 0.77
N VAL A 24 -4.26 -5.17 -0.35
CA VAL A 24 -4.79 -4.06 -1.16
C VAL A 24 -6.21 -4.38 -1.65
N MET A 25 -6.44 -5.59 -2.15
CA MET A 25 -7.77 -6.02 -2.59
C MET A 25 -8.77 -6.05 -1.45
N SER A 26 -8.37 -6.57 -0.30
CA SER A 26 -9.21 -6.59 0.89
C SER A 26 -9.60 -5.19 1.35
N LEU A 27 -8.65 -4.26 1.36
CA LEU A 27 -8.93 -2.87 1.71
C LEU A 27 -9.90 -2.21 0.73
N ARG A 28 -9.75 -2.45 -0.56
CA ARG A 28 -10.66 -1.92 -1.58
C ARG A 28 -12.08 -2.42 -1.41
N GLU A 29 -12.24 -3.70 -1.08
CA GLU A 29 -13.54 -4.33 -0.97
C GLU A 29 -14.23 -4.07 0.35
N ASN A 30 -13.47 -3.96 1.45
CA ASN A 30 -14.02 -3.97 2.80
C ASN A 30 -13.84 -2.66 3.58
N ASN A 31 -13.04 -1.73 3.07
CA ASN A 31 -12.78 -0.45 3.75
C ASN A 31 -13.25 0.71 2.88
N GLU A 32 -14.36 1.33 3.27
CA GLU A 32 -14.95 2.43 2.52
C GLU A 32 -14.00 3.64 2.43
N GLU A 33 -13.33 3.97 3.51
CA GLU A 33 -12.38 5.10 3.53
C GLU A 33 -11.24 4.88 2.55
N TYR A 34 -10.72 3.66 2.47
CA TYR A 34 -9.69 3.31 1.50
C TYR A 34 -10.18 3.48 0.06
N ALA A 35 -11.36 2.94 -0.24
CA ALA A 35 -11.97 3.03 -1.56
C ALA A 35 -12.22 4.48 -1.98
N VAL A 36 -12.77 5.29 -1.08
CA VAL A 36 -13.02 6.72 -1.32
C VAL A 36 -11.73 7.48 -1.55
N THR A 37 -10.70 7.22 -0.75
CA THR A 37 -9.40 7.86 -0.89
C THR A 37 -8.75 7.51 -2.24
N HIS A 38 -8.84 6.25 -2.62
CA HIS A 38 -8.33 5.77 -3.91
C HIS A 38 -9.03 6.46 -5.09
N GLU A 39 -10.34 6.64 -5.00
CA GLU A 39 -11.13 7.33 -6.01
C GLU A 39 -10.75 8.81 -6.10
N LYS A 40 -10.56 9.49 -4.97
CA LYS A 40 -10.11 10.88 -4.94
C LYS A 40 -8.77 11.07 -5.61
N ILE A 41 -7.84 10.16 -5.40
CA ILE A 41 -6.52 10.17 -6.05
C ILE A 41 -6.69 10.08 -7.57
N SER A 42 -7.51 9.15 -8.02
CA SER A 42 -7.78 8.97 -9.45
C SER A 42 -8.42 10.21 -10.07
N ASP A 43 -9.37 10.84 -9.38
CA ASP A 43 -10.05 12.03 -9.86
C ASP A 43 -9.10 13.23 -9.96
N ILE A 44 -8.26 13.44 -8.97
CA ILE A 44 -7.27 14.53 -9.00
C ILE A 44 -6.31 14.33 -10.16
N LYS A 45 -5.85 13.12 -10.38
CA LYS A 45 -4.94 12.79 -11.46
C LYS A 45 -5.55 13.05 -12.83
N LYS A 46 -6.85 12.77 -12.98
CA LYS A 46 -7.59 13.05 -14.22
C LYS A 46 -7.83 14.53 -14.43
N GLN A 47 -8.19 15.26 -13.36
CA GLN A 47 -8.47 16.68 -13.42
C GLN A 47 -7.23 17.52 -13.69
N PHE A 48 -6.06 17.08 -13.19
CA PHE A 48 -4.80 17.80 -13.30
C PHE A 48 -3.73 16.93 -13.98
N PRO A 49 -3.72 16.86 -15.31
CA PRO A 49 -2.76 16.01 -16.04
C PRO A 49 -1.28 16.32 -15.75
N VAL A 50 -0.96 17.53 -15.28
CA VAL A 50 0.40 17.91 -14.89
C VAL A 50 0.96 17.01 -13.79
N ILE A 51 0.10 16.44 -12.94
CA ILE A 51 0.54 15.55 -11.87
C ILE A 51 1.21 14.30 -12.44
N ALA A 52 0.62 13.68 -13.46
CA ALA A 52 1.21 12.53 -14.12
C ALA A 52 2.56 12.88 -14.76
N LYS A 53 2.66 14.06 -15.38
CA LYS A 53 3.93 14.54 -15.96
C LYS A 53 5.00 14.74 -14.90
N ALA A 54 4.62 15.29 -13.74
CA ALA A 54 5.53 15.52 -12.63
C ALA A 54 6.05 14.22 -12.01
N MET A 55 5.21 13.20 -11.96
CA MET A 55 5.58 11.92 -11.34
C MET A 55 6.34 10.99 -12.29
N GLU A 56 6.02 11.02 -13.57
CA GLU A 56 6.51 10.04 -14.55
C GLU A 56 7.46 10.62 -15.58
N GLY A 57 7.47 11.96 -15.75
CA GLY A 57 8.27 12.63 -16.74
C GLY A 57 9.62 13.11 -16.23
N THR A 58 10.39 13.70 -17.14
CA THR A 58 11.69 14.32 -16.87
C THR A 58 11.70 15.72 -17.44
N GLY A 59 12.58 16.60 -16.91
CA GLY A 59 12.74 17.96 -17.37
C GLY A 59 11.96 18.98 -16.54
N GLU A 60 11.87 20.19 -17.04
CA GLU A 60 11.18 21.26 -16.34
C GLU A 60 9.66 21.09 -16.37
N ILE A 61 9.04 21.40 -15.24
CA ILE A 61 7.60 21.36 -15.09
C ILE A 61 7.14 22.64 -14.45
N HIS A 62 6.13 23.28 -15.08
CA HIS A 62 5.54 24.50 -14.56
C HIS A 62 4.11 24.19 -14.08
N MET A 63 3.81 24.64 -12.87
CA MET A 63 2.49 24.47 -12.27
C MET A 63 1.91 25.82 -11.89
N THR A 64 0.61 25.98 -12.13
CA THR A 64 -0.14 27.10 -11.55
C THR A 64 -0.28 26.87 -10.04
N ALA A 65 -0.69 27.89 -9.31
CA ALA A 65 -0.94 27.75 -7.87
C ALA A 65 -1.99 26.68 -7.59
N GLU A 66 -3.03 26.60 -8.42
CA GLU A 66 -4.08 25.57 -8.30
C GLU A 66 -3.52 24.17 -8.56
N GLU A 67 -2.72 24.01 -9.60
CA GLU A 67 -2.07 22.74 -9.92
C GLU A 67 -1.11 22.30 -8.81
N HIS A 68 -0.35 23.23 -8.25
CA HIS A 68 0.55 22.94 -7.14
C HIS A 68 -0.22 22.48 -5.89
N ALA A 69 -1.33 23.14 -5.58
CA ALA A 69 -2.18 22.71 -4.46
C ALA A 69 -2.73 21.30 -4.67
N ALA A 70 -3.19 20.99 -5.89
CA ALA A 70 -3.68 19.66 -6.24
C ALA A 70 -2.55 18.62 -6.14
N PHE A 71 -1.33 18.95 -6.55
CA PHE A 71 -0.19 18.06 -6.45
C PHE A 71 0.13 17.73 -4.99
N LEU A 72 0.09 18.71 -4.11
CA LEU A 72 0.30 18.48 -2.67
C LEU A 72 -0.80 17.61 -2.07
N GLN A 73 -2.05 17.84 -2.46
CA GLN A 73 -3.17 17.02 -2.01
C GLN A 73 -3.03 15.58 -2.51
N TYR A 74 -2.61 15.39 -3.74
CA TYR A 74 -2.34 14.07 -4.31
C TYR A 74 -1.33 13.29 -3.47
N HIS A 75 -0.22 13.93 -3.12
CA HIS A 75 0.80 13.31 -2.26
C HIS A 75 0.27 12.99 -0.87
N HIS A 76 -0.54 13.87 -0.30
CA HIS A 76 -1.15 13.65 1.01
C HIS A 76 -2.07 12.41 0.99
N LEU A 77 -2.87 12.27 -0.06
CA LEU A 77 -3.76 11.14 -0.23
C LEU A 77 -3.00 9.83 -0.47
N LEU A 78 -1.92 9.88 -1.26
CA LEU A 78 -1.06 8.70 -1.46
C LEU A 78 -0.45 8.23 -0.14
N ARG A 79 0.02 9.17 0.69
CA ARG A 79 0.56 8.84 2.01
C ARG A 79 -0.49 8.21 2.90
N LYS A 80 -1.72 8.72 2.83
CA LYS A 80 -2.83 8.16 3.59
C LYS A 80 -3.11 6.71 3.19
N LEU A 81 -3.14 6.42 1.88
CA LEU A 81 -3.30 5.04 1.40
C LEU A 81 -2.17 4.14 1.87
N ASP A 82 -0.94 4.61 1.77
CA ASP A 82 0.24 3.86 2.19
C ASP A 82 0.17 3.53 3.69
N ASP A 83 -0.22 4.49 4.52
CA ASP A 83 -0.38 4.27 5.94
C ASP A 83 -1.46 3.23 6.26
N MET A 84 -2.57 3.26 5.53
CA MET A 84 -3.64 2.27 5.70
C MET A 84 -3.18 0.88 5.29
N GLU A 85 -2.45 0.75 4.19
CA GLU A 85 -1.89 -0.52 3.73
C GLU A 85 -0.88 -1.07 4.72
N ARG A 86 0.00 -0.22 5.25
CA ARG A 86 1.00 -0.63 6.26
C ARG A 86 0.35 -1.09 7.55
N MET A 87 -0.70 -0.39 8.00
CA MET A 87 -1.42 -0.77 9.20
C MET A 87 -2.06 -2.14 9.03
N GLU A 88 -2.68 -2.38 7.89
CA GLU A 88 -3.30 -3.68 7.59
C GLU A 88 -2.25 -4.79 7.50
N LEU A 89 -1.13 -4.52 6.87
CA LEU A 89 -0.01 -5.46 6.79
C LEU A 89 0.52 -5.80 8.18
N TYR A 90 0.64 -4.82 9.05
CA TYR A 90 1.09 -5.01 10.43
C TYR A 90 0.15 -5.94 11.20
N PHE A 91 -1.15 -5.70 11.12
CA PHE A 91 -2.14 -6.58 11.76
C PHE A 91 -2.13 -7.99 11.17
N HIS A 92 -2.01 -8.10 9.86
CA HIS A 92 -1.92 -9.40 9.19
C HIS A 92 -0.70 -10.19 9.68
N GLY A 93 0.44 -9.53 9.80
CA GLY A 93 1.66 -10.13 10.34
C GLY A 93 1.48 -10.62 11.78
N HIS A 94 0.80 -9.86 12.63
CA HIS A 94 0.49 -10.27 14.00
C HIS A 94 -0.40 -11.51 14.02
N MET A 95 -1.45 -11.54 13.22
CA MET A 95 -2.35 -12.69 13.13
C MET A 95 -1.61 -13.94 12.68
N ASP A 96 -0.75 -13.81 11.69
CA ASP A 96 0.06 -14.92 11.18
C ASP A 96 1.05 -15.43 12.24
N ALA A 97 1.66 -14.52 12.98
CA ALA A 97 2.59 -14.89 14.06
C ALA A 97 1.87 -15.67 15.17
N VAL A 98 0.68 -15.23 15.56
CA VAL A 98 -0.12 -15.93 16.57
C VAL A 98 -0.53 -17.31 16.07
N ALA A 99 -0.99 -17.41 14.84
CA ALA A 99 -1.38 -18.68 14.23
C ALA A 99 -0.20 -19.65 14.17
N TYR A 100 0.97 -19.16 13.78
CA TYR A 100 2.20 -19.96 13.75
C TYR A 100 2.57 -20.47 15.13
N LEU A 101 2.56 -19.60 16.14
CA LEU A 101 2.91 -19.97 17.52
C LEU A 101 1.96 -21.02 18.08
N LYS A 102 0.68 -20.91 17.79
CA LYS A 102 -0.31 -21.92 18.17
C LYS A 102 -0.03 -23.27 17.51
N ARG A 103 0.32 -23.24 16.22
CA ARG A 103 0.59 -24.46 15.46
C ARG A 103 1.80 -25.23 16.01
N ILE A 104 2.82 -24.54 16.49
CA ILE A 104 4.01 -25.16 17.08
C ILE A 104 3.88 -25.39 18.59
N HIS A 105 2.71 -25.13 19.14
CA HIS A 105 2.42 -25.32 20.56
C HIS A 105 3.27 -24.48 21.51
N ALA A 106 3.57 -23.23 21.10
CA ALA A 106 4.31 -22.30 21.94
C ALA A 106 3.49 -21.77 23.12
N PHE A 107 2.16 -21.87 23.04
CA PHE A 107 1.23 -21.54 24.14
C PHE A 107 -0.10 -22.29 23.97
#